data_792c8763da45e34737eb1930ef91dcc9
#
_entry.id   792c8763da45e34737eb1930ef91dcc9
#
_cell.length_a   1.000
_cell.length_b   1.000
_cell.length_c   1.000
_cell.angle_alpha   90.00
_cell.angle_beta   90.00
_cell.angle_gamma   90.00
#
_symmetry.space_group_name_H-M   'P 1'
#
loop_
_entity.id
_entity.type
_entity.pdbx_description
1 polymer ?
#
loop_
_entity_poly.entity_id
_entity_poly.type
_entity_poly.pdbx_seq_one_letter_code
_entity_poly.pdbx_strand_id
1 'polypeptide(L)'
;MKILLYFDWTGTRKELKEHDKKMQKACIDTGVEHEGLFGSMNEKWNYVWLFQANGFDHFLEMSRKVPRPIHMTHYITELLIPIRL
;
A
#
# COMPACT_ATOMS: atom_id res chain seq x y z
N MET A 1 -10.67 0.02 -8.92
CA MET A 1 -9.52 0.92 -9.17
C MET A 1 -8.26 0.30 -8.59
N LYS A 2 -7.24 0.20 -9.39
CA LYS A 2 -5.94 -0.29 -8.94
C LYS A 2 -5.13 0.85 -8.32
N ILE A 3 -4.56 0.60 -7.15
CA ILE A 3 -3.81 1.59 -6.41
C ILE A 3 -2.46 1.00 -6.04
N LEU A 4 -1.40 1.75 -6.31
CA LEU A 4 -0.04 1.41 -5.95
C LEU A 4 0.44 2.36 -4.88
N LEU A 5 0.97 1.81 -3.79
CA LEU A 5 1.59 2.61 -2.74
C LEU A 5 3.08 2.27 -2.71
N TYR A 6 3.88 3.15 -3.28
CA TYR A 6 5.33 3.05 -3.27
C TYR A 6 5.87 3.63 -1.98
N PHE A 7 6.88 3.02 -1.42
CA PHE A 7 7.48 3.53 -0.19
C PHE A 7 8.90 3.03 0.04
N ASP A 8 9.60 3.76 0.90
CA ASP A 8 10.88 3.35 1.44
C ASP A 8 10.71 2.90 2.88
N TRP A 9 11.51 1.95 3.30
CA TRP A 9 11.42 1.36 4.63
C TRP A 9 12.79 1.35 5.30
N THR A 10 12.89 1.93 6.51
CA THR A 10 14.13 1.99 7.28
C THR A 10 14.17 0.98 8.44
N GLY A 11 13.09 0.27 8.67
CA GLY A 11 13.02 -0.75 9.71
C GLY A 11 13.52 -2.11 9.24
N THR A 12 13.38 -3.10 10.10
CA THR A 12 13.74 -4.48 9.79
C THR A 12 12.69 -5.14 8.90
N ARG A 13 13.05 -6.27 8.30
CA ARG A 13 12.08 -7.08 7.54
C ARG A 13 10.98 -7.62 8.44
N LYS A 14 11.30 -7.94 9.68
CA LYS A 14 10.31 -8.41 10.65
C LYS A 14 9.27 -7.32 10.93
N GLU A 15 9.73 -6.09 11.15
CA GLU A 15 8.83 -4.95 11.35
C GLU A 15 7.96 -4.67 10.12
N LEU A 16 8.54 -4.80 8.93
CA LEU A 16 7.79 -4.65 7.68
C LEU A 16 6.71 -5.73 7.55
N LYS A 17 7.04 -6.97 7.89
CA LYS A 17 6.08 -8.08 7.88
C LYS A 17 4.93 -7.84 8.85
N GLU A 18 5.23 -7.34 10.04
CA GLU A 18 4.21 -7.01 11.05
C GLU A 18 3.30 -5.88 10.56
N HIS A 19 3.88 -4.87 9.91
CA HIS A 19 3.11 -3.78 9.34
C HIS A 19 2.23 -4.26 8.18
N ASP A 20 2.76 -5.13 7.33
CA ASP A 20 1.98 -5.71 6.23
C ASP A 20 0.78 -6.51 6.76
N LYS A 21 0.92 -7.21 7.88
CA LYS A 21 -0.21 -7.90 8.52
C LYS A 21 -1.30 -6.93 8.96
N LYS A 22 -0.93 -5.78 9.50
CA LYS A 22 -1.88 -4.73 9.86
C LYS A 22 -2.59 -4.19 8.61
N MET A 23 -1.85 -4.03 7.53
CA MET A 23 -2.41 -3.60 6.25
C MET A 23 -3.40 -4.62 5.71
N GLN A 24 -3.06 -5.91 5.77
CA GLN A 24 -3.96 -6.99 5.35
C GLN A 24 -5.26 -6.99 6.15
N LYS A 25 -5.16 -6.82 7.48
CA LYS A 25 -6.34 -6.76 8.34
C LYS A 25 -7.23 -5.57 8.00
N ALA A 26 -6.64 -4.40 7.79
CA ALA A 26 -7.39 -3.20 7.42
C ALA A 26 -8.10 -3.39 6.07
N CYS A 27 -7.46 -4.08 5.14
CA CYS A 27 -8.06 -4.42 3.85
C CYS A 27 -9.27 -5.33 4.03
N ILE A 28 -9.16 -6.37 4.86
CA ILE A 28 -10.29 -7.27 5.16
C ILE A 28 -11.43 -6.49 5.78
N ASP A 29 -11.15 -5.61 6.74
CA ASP A 29 -12.16 -4.85 7.46
C ASP A 29 -12.92 -3.85 6.58
N THR A 30 -12.33 -3.43 5.48
CA THR A 30 -12.90 -2.40 4.59
C THR A 30 -13.30 -2.91 3.21
N GLY A 31 -12.96 -4.16 2.89
CA GLY A 31 -13.25 -4.72 1.57
C GLY A 31 -12.29 -4.30 0.47
N VAL A 32 -11.19 -3.62 0.80
CA VAL A 32 -10.11 -3.35 -0.14
C VAL A 32 -9.34 -4.65 -0.36
N GLU A 33 -9.02 -4.98 -1.60
CA GLU A 33 -8.20 -6.15 -1.90
C GLU A 33 -6.72 -5.83 -1.72
N HIS A 34 -6.05 -6.59 -0.88
CA HIS A 34 -4.61 -6.56 -0.74
C HIS A 34 -4.02 -7.53 -1.77
N GLU A 35 -3.51 -7.00 -2.87
CA GLU A 35 -2.98 -7.83 -3.95
C GLU A 35 -1.54 -8.27 -3.72
N GLY A 36 -0.82 -7.58 -2.86
CA GLY A 36 0.52 -8.00 -2.46
C GLY A 36 1.44 -6.86 -2.08
N LEU A 37 2.55 -7.25 -1.48
CA LEU A 37 3.69 -6.37 -1.17
C LEU A 37 4.88 -6.88 -1.97
N PHE A 38 5.52 -6.00 -2.74
CA PHE A 38 6.60 -6.36 -3.64
C PHE A 38 7.83 -5.49 -3.41
N GLY A 39 9.01 -6.06 -3.64
CA GLY A 39 10.24 -5.28 -3.77
C GLY A 39 10.20 -4.52 -5.08
N SER A 40 10.57 -3.24 -5.05
CA SER A 40 10.55 -2.41 -6.24
C SER A 40 11.74 -2.71 -7.15
N MET A 41 11.50 -2.67 -8.45
CA MET A 41 12.53 -2.83 -9.48
C MET A 41 13.06 -1.49 -9.99
N ASN A 42 12.53 -0.37 -9.51
CA ASN A 42 13.00 0.95 -9.94
C ASN A 42 14.01 1.53 -8.94
N GLU A 43 14.75 2.53 -9.37
CA GLU A 43 15.81 3.15 -8.57
C GLU A 43 15.29 4.07 -7.46
N LYS A 44 14.02 4.47 -7.53
CA LYS A 44 13.45 5.50 -6.67
C LYS A 44 12.81 4.94 -5.41
N TRP A 45 12.18 3.77 -5.51
CA TRP A 45 11.40 3.18 -4.43
C TRP A 45 11.83 1.76 -4.12
N ASN A 46 11.87 1.41 -2.84
CA ASN A 46 12.30 0.07 -2.41
C ASN A 46 11.18 -0.95 -2.42
N TYR A 47 9.93 -0.51 -2.18
CA TYR A 47 8.78 -1.40 -2.04
C TYR A 47 7.55 -0.80 -2.67
N VAL A 48 6.59 -1.67 -2.99
CA VAL A 48 5.27 -1.25 -3.46
C VAL A 48 4.20 -2.21 -2.96
N TRP A 49 3.12 -1.66 -2.41
CA TRP A 49 1.88 -2.39 -2.19
C TRP A 49 0.95 -2.20 -3.37
N LEU A 50 0.27 -3.28 -3.75
CA LEU A 50 -0.79 -3.24 -4.74
C LEU A 50 -2.13 -3.49 -4.07
N PHE A 51 -3.10 -2.63 -4.38
CA PHE A 51 -4.45 -2.74 -3.86
C PHE A 51 -5.47 -2.62 -4.99
N GLN A 52 -6.64 -3.22 -4.78
CA GLN A 52 -7.82 -3.00 -5.60
C GLN A 52 -8.91 -2.44 -4.68
N ALA A 53 -9.42 -1.27 -5.02
CA ALA A 53 -10.46 -0.59 -4.26
C ALA A 53 -11.56 -0.10 -5.18
N ASN A 54 -12.73 0.23 -4.61
CA ASN A 54 -13.86 0.77 -5.39
C ASN A 54 -13.58 2.18 -5.91
N GLY A 55 -12.73 2.91 -5.20
CA GLY A 55 -12.31 4.26 -5.54
C GLY A 55 -11.29 4.74 -4.53
N PHE A 56 -10.84 5.99 -4.71
CA PHE A 56 -9.83 6.56 -3.81
C PHE A 56 -10.35 6.72 -2.38
N ASP A 57 -11.60 7.12 -2.20
CA ASP A 57 -12.20 7.25 -0.86
C ASP A 57 -12.21 5.92 -0.11
N HIS A 58 -12.48 4.83 -0.81
CA HIS A 58 -12.46 3.49 -0.25
C HIS A 58 -11.05 3.12 0.23
N PHE A 59 -10.04 3.45 -0.57
CA PHE A 59 -8.64 3.26 -0.19
C PHE A 59 -8.27 4.11 1.03
N LEU A 60 -8.71 5.37 1.09
CA LEU A 60 -8.44 6.23 2.24
C LEU A 60 -9.08 5.70 3.52
N GLU A 61 -10.28 5.15 3.44
CA GLU A 61 -10.95 4.50 4.57
C GLU A 61 -10.08 3.39 5.15
N MET A 62 -9.53 2.54 4.28
CA MET A 62 -8.62 1.48 4.68
C MET A 62 -7.34 2.06 5.29
N SER A 63 -6.73 3.03 4.65
CA SER A 63 -5.44 3.59 5.09
C SER A 63 -5.53 4.28 6.45
N ARG A 64 -6.68 4.86 6.80
CA ARG A 64 -6.88 5.49 8.12
C ARG A 64 -6.84 4.47 9.26
N LYS A 65 -7.07 3.20 8.99
CA LYS A 65 -6.98 2.14 10.00
C LYS A 65 -5.55 1.71 10.30
N VAL A 66 -4.61 2.11 9.45
CA VAL A 66 -3.20 1.75 9.58
C VAL A 66 -2.37 3.03 9.59
N PRO A 67 -2.11 3.61 10.78
CA PRO A 67 -1.27 4.80 10.87
C PRO A 67 0.10 4.55 10.25
N ARG A 68 0.62 5.56 9.57
CA ARG A 68 1.93 5.46 8.94
C ARG A 68 3.01 5.25 10.00
N PRO A 69 3.80 4.17 9.91
CA PRO A 69 4.85 3.92 10.88
C PRO A 69 6.05 4.84 10.64
N ILE A 70 6.84 5.04 11.69
CA ILE A 70 8.04 5.88 11.63
C ILE A 70 9.04 5.36 10.59
N HIS A 71 9.03 4.06 10.31
CA HIS A 71 9.95 3.42 9.36
C HIS A 71 9.60 3.71 7.89
N MET A 72 8.41 4.18 7.61
CA MET A 72 8.01 4.59 6.26
C MET A 72 8.37 6.05 6.05
N THR A 73 9.57 6.29 5.55
CA THR A 73 10.16 7.63 5.48
C THR A 73 9.70 8.44 4.27
N HIS A 74 9.47 7.75 3.15
CA HIS A 74 8.99 8.36 1.91
C HIS A 74 7.92 7.46 1.33
N TYR A 75 6.88 8.04 0.77
CA TYR A 75 5.84 7.26 0.10
C TYR A 75 5.09 8.12 -0.91
N ILE A 76 4.51 7.45 -1.90
CA ILE A 76 3.63 8.08 -2.88
C ILE A 76 2.55 7.08 -3.29
N THR A 77 1.34 7.58 -3.47
CA THR A 77 0.22 6.78 -3.94
C THR A 77 -0.03 7.09 -5.41
N GLU A 78 -0.14 6.04 -6.22
CA GLU A 78 -0.44 6.14 -7.64
C GLU A 78 -1.75 5.44 -7.94
N LEU A 79 -2.64 6.13 -8.63
CA LEU A 79 -3.93 5.60 -9.03
C LEU A 79 -3.88 5.24 -10.51
N LEU A 80 -4.22 4.00 -10.84
CA LEU A 80 -4.27 3.56 -12.23
C LEU A 80 -5.71 3.60 -12.72
N ILE A 81 -5.95 4.43 -13.72
CA ILE A 81 -7.26 4.61 -14.32
C ILE A 81 -7.24 3.95 -15.70
N PRO A 82 -8.14 2.98 -15.97
CA PRO A 82 -8.20 2.34 -17.28
C PRO A 82 -8.47 3.35 -18.37
N ILE A 83 -7.78 3.20 -19.49
CA ILE A 83 -8.00 4.01 -20.68
C ILE A 83 -8.62 3.13 -21.74
N ARG A 84 -9.71 3.59 -22.34
CA ARG A 84 -10.31 2.94 -23.49
C ARG A 84 -9.70 3.51 -24.75
N LEU A 85 -9.09 2.67 -25.54
CA LEU A 85 -8.52 3.00 -26.84
C LEU A 85 -9.41 2.47 -28.00
#